data_f925a3594c308786a8eabca6219cdee2
#
_entry.id   f925a3594c308786a8eabca6219cdee2
#
_cell.length_a   1.000
_cell.length_b   1.000
_cell.length_c   1.000
_cell.angle_alpha   90.00
_cell.angle_beta   90.00
_cell.angle_gamma   90.00
#
_symmetry.space_group_name_H-M   'P 1'
#
loop_
_entity.id
_entity.type
_entity.pdbx_description
1 polymer ?
#
loop_
_entity_poly.entity_id
_entity_poly.type
_entity_poly.pdbx_seq_one_letter_code
_entity_poly.pdbx_strand_id
1 'polypeptide(L)'
;MILIVLLVATLVFRLLGALGVARFATWRVSAAHGLAVMLVMTASAHFVPAGVTFMPNHADLAAMVPPFVPFPALMVYLTGVLELAGAVGLVLEGTRRAAGICLALLFVVLLPANVYAALAGLDVTPLWQRVPEQVLYIGIALWAARTRTRSTVNSFG
;
A
#
# COMPACT_ATOMS: atom_id res chain seq x y z
N MET A 1 0.51 10.75 9.09
CA MET A 1 1.79 11.00 8.38
C MET A 1 1.88 10.19 7.09
N ILE A 2 1.60 8.91 7.09
CA ILE A 2 1.65 8.00 5.92
C ILE A 2 0.72 8.44 4.79
N LEU A 3 -0.52 8.87 5.11
CA LEU A 3 -1.47 9.41 4.14
C LEU A 3 -0.92 10.63 3.39
N ILE A 4 -0.18 11.50 4.08
CA ILE A 4 0.44 12.69 3.45
C ILE A 4 1.45 12.25 2.39
N VAL A 5 2.26 11.23 2.66
CA VAL A 5 3.21 10.69 1.68
C VAL A 5 2.50 10.19 0.42
N LEU A 6 1.41 9.43 0.59
CA LEU A 6 0.59 8.96 -0.51
C LEU A 6 0.06 10.12 -1.36
N LEU A 7 -0.52 11.14 -0.72
CA LEU A 7 -1.10 12.29 -1.42
C LEU A 7 -0.03 13.11 -2.14
N VAL A 8 1.05 13.46 -1.44
CA VAL A 8 2.16 14.25 -2.01
C VAL A 8 2.80 13.50 -3.18
N ALA A 9 3.13 12.23 -3.00
CA ALA A 9 3.72 11.44 -4.08
C ALA A 9 2.77 11.33 -5.30
N THR A 10 1.47 11.12 -5.07
CA THR A 10 0.47 11.09 -6.14
C THR A 10 0.42 12.41 -6.90
N LEU A 11 0.43 13.55 -6.18
CA LEU A 11 0.41 14.88 -6.78
C LEU A 11 1.70 15.17 -7.56
N VAL A 12 2.86 14.78 -7.04
CA VAL A 12 4.15 14.92 -7.73
C VAL A 12 4.12 14.15 -9.06
N PHE A 13 3.70 12.89 -9.06
CA PHE A 13 3.58 12.11 -10.29
C PHE A 13 2.56 12.71 -11.25
N ARG A 14 1.45 13.22 -10.74
CA ARG A 14 0.44 13.88 -11.59
C ARG A 14 0.96 15.19 -12.21
N LEU A 15 1.74 15.95 -11.46
CA LEU A 15 2.41 17.15 -11.95
C LEU A 15 3.41 16.81 -13.05
N LEU A 16 4.25 15.78 -12.87
CA LEU A 16 5.14 15.29 -13.93
C LEU A 16 4.37 14.91 -15.19
N GLY A 17 3.19 14.29 -15.04
CA GLY A 17 2.30 14.00 -16.16
C GLY A 17 1.77 15.26 -16.86
N ALA A 18 1.47 16.32 -16.12
CA ALA A 18 1.05 17.62 -16.67
C ALA A 18 2.20 18.33 -17.38
N LEU A 19 3.44 18.11 -16.94
CA LEU A 19 4.67 18.64 -17.55
C LEU A 19 5.15 17.83 -18.77
N GLY A 20 4.37 16.84 -19.23
CA GLY A 20 4.64 16.11 -20.47
C GLY A 20 5.19 14.68 -20.30
N VAL A 21 5.37 14.18 -19.08
CA VAL A 21 5.75 12.78 -18.87
C VAL A 21 4.53 11.89 -19.12
N ALA A 22 4.41 11.36 -20.33
CA ALA A 22 3.23 10.61 -20.81
C ALA A 22 2.83 9.44 -19.88
N ARG A 23 3.80 8.81 -19.20
CA ARG A 23 3.56 7.71 -18.26
C ARG A 23 2.59 8.12 -17.12
N PHE A 24 2.68 9.36 -16.65
CA PHE A 24 1.91 9.89 -15.53
C PHE A 24 0.70 10.75 -15.95
N ALA A 25 0.31 10.68 -17.20
CA ALA A 25 -0.77 11.50 -17.77
C ALA A 25 -2.14 11.23 -17.11
N THR A 26 -2.32 10.11 -16.40
CA THR A 26 -3.59 9.75 -15.76
C THR A 26 -3.49 9.68 -14.25
N TRP A 27 -4.52 10.15 -13.55
CA TRP A 27 -4.64 10.06 -12.09
C TRP A 27 -4.46 8.64 -11.56
N ARG A 28 -4.99 7.64 -12.28
CA ARG A 28 -4.88 6.23 -11.90
C ARG A 28 -3.43 5.76 -11.82
N VAL A 29 -2.61 6.09 -12.82
CA VAL A 29 -1.19 5.71 -12.84
C VAL A 29 -0.41 6.51 -11.80
N SER A 30 -0.69 7.80 -11.64
CA SER A 30 -0.07 8.63 -10.61
C SER A 30 -0.39 8.11 -9.21
N ALA A 31 -1.64 7.74 -8.92
CA ALA A 31 -2.04 7.16 -7.64
C ALA A 31 -1.41 5.77 -7.39
N ALA A 32 -1.26 4.94 -8.42
CA ALA A 32 -0.54 3.67 -8.31
C ALA A 32 0.92 3.87 -7.90
N HIS A 33 1.61 4.87 -8.48
CA HIS A 33 2.98 5.20 -8.11
C HIS A 33 3.06 5.86 -6.72
N GLY A 34 2.09 6.71 -6.38
CA GLY A 34 1.97 7.28 -5.03
C GLY A 34 1.81 6.20 -3.96
N LEU A 35 0.95 5.20 -4.22
CA LEU A 35 0.77 4.05 -3.33
C LEU A 35 2.07 3.21 -3.26
N ALA A 36 2.78 3.02 -4.35
CA ALA A 36 4.06 2.31 -4.36
C ALA A 36 5.12 3.02 -3.49
N VAL A 37 5.24 4.35 -3.58
CA VAL A 37 6.16 5.13 -2.72
C VAL A 37 5.77 4.98 -1.24
N MET A 38 4.50 5.10 -0.93
CA MET A 38 4.00 4.90 0.44
C MET A 38 4.36 3.50 0.95
N LEU A 39 4.14 2.45 0.15
CA LEU A 39 4.44 1.07 0.51
C LEU A 39 5.93 0.84 0.76
N VAL A 40 6.82 1.40 -0.06
CA VAL A 40 8.27 1.30 0.19
C VAL A 40 8.63 1.92 1.54
N MET A 41 8.02 3.06 1.87
CA MET A 41 8.26 3.71 3.16
C MET A 41 7.70 2.89 4.34
N THR A 42 6.47 2.37 4.24
CA THR A 42 5.87 1.56 5.31
C THR A 42 6.56 0.21 5.45
N ALA A 43 6.88 -0.45 4.34
CA ALA A 43 7.58 -1.73 4.33
C ALA A 43 8.98 -1.64 4.96
N SER A 44 9.63 -0.47 4.95
CA SER A 44 10.94 -0.30 5.60
C SER A 44 10.89 -0.65 7.09
N ALA A 45 9.80 -0.31 7.79
CA ALA A 45 9.61 -0.62 9.21
C ALA A 45 9.69 -2.12 9.54
N HIS A 46 9.33 -2.99 8.59
CA HIS A 46 9.39 -4.44 8.76
C HIS A 46 10.82 -4.98 8.89
N PHE A 47 11.81 -4.21 8.44
CA PHE A 47 13.22 -4.59 8.41
C PHE A 47 14.10 -3.77 9.36
N VAL A 48 13.52 -2.77 10.02
CA VAL A 48 14.24 -1.91 10.98
C VAL A 48 14.49 -2.69 12.28
N PRO A 49 15.76 -2.75 12.78
CA PRO A 49 16.09 -3.42 14.03
C PRO A 49 15.40 -2.77 15.25
N ALA A 50 15.09 -3.58 16.26
CA ALA A 50 14.42 -3.16 17.49
C ALA A 50 15.15 -2.04 18.29
N GLY A 51 16.45 -1.84 18.06
CA GLY A 51 17.22 -0.74 18.69
C GLY A 51 16.92 0.65 18.12
N VAL A 52 16.18 0.76 17.01
CA VAL A 52 15.79 2.03 16.39
C VAL A 52 14.45 2.46 16.98
N THR A 53 14.42 3.62 17.65
CA THR A 53 13.24 4.09 18.40
C THR A 53 12.57 5.34 17.84
N PHE A 54 13.15 5.97 16.81
CA PHE A 54 12.59 7.18 16.20
C PHE A 54 11.56 6.91 15.10
N MET A 55 11.38 5.63 14.71
CA MET A 55 10.38 5.16 13.77
C MET A 55 9.90 3.76 14.18
N PRO A 56 8.70 3.33 13.73
CA PRO A 56 8.25 1.95 13.93
C PRO A 56 9.30 0.95 13.45
N ASN A 57 9.51 -0.09 14.20
CA ASN A 57 10.51 -1.11 13.93
C ASN A 57 9.87 -2.50 13.88
N HIS A 58 10.66 -3.52 13.54
CA HIS A 58 10.20 -4.89 13.42
C HIS A 58 9.54 -5.43 14.70
N ALA A 59 10.07 -5.09 15.89
CA ALA A 59 9.52 -5.56 17.16
C ALA A 59 8.15 -4.91 17.46
N ASP A 60 7.99 -3.62 17.15
CA ASP A 60 6.70 -2.94 17.30
C ASP A 60 5.64 -3.58 16.42
N LEU A 61 5.98 -3.89 15.17
CA LEU A 61 5.07 -4.57 14.25
C LEU A 61 4.75 -6.01 14.68
N ALA A 62 5.73 -6.73 15.23
CA ALA A 62 5.51 -8.08 15.76
C ALA A 62 4.56 -8.07 16.97
N ALA A 63 4.61 -7.03 17.81
CA ALA A 63 3.68 -6.84 18.91
C ALA A 63 2.23 -6.59 18.46
N MET A 64 2.02 -6.10 17.24
CA MET A 64 0.70 -5.88 16.65
C MET A 64 0.05 -7.18 16.11
N VAL A 65 0.83 -8.25 15.98
CA VAL A 65 0.31 -9.52 15.47
C VAL A 65 -0.56 -10.18 16.54
N PRO A 66 -1.82 -10.55 16.25
CA PRO A 66 -2.68 -11.21 17.23
C PRO A 66 -2.10 -12.53 17.74
N PRO A 67 -2.32 -12.88 19.02
CA PRO A 67 -1.67 -14.04 19.66
C PRO A 67 -2.05 -15.40 19.07
N PHE A 68 -3.14 -15.47 18.31
CA PHE A 68 -3.54 -16.71 17.60
C PHE A 68 -2.77 -16.91 16.29
N VAL A 69 -1.99 -15.90 15.83
CA VAL A 69 -1.16 -16.00 14.61
C VAL A 69 0.22 -16.52 15.01
N PRO A 70 0.65 -17.68 14.50
CA PRO A 70 1.96 -18.23 14.84
C PRO A 70 3.10 -17.43 14.20
N PHE A 71 4.28 -17.46 14.83
CA PHE A 71 5.51 -16.88 14.31
C PHE A 71 5.40 -15.38 13.94
N PRO A 72 5.03 -14.49 14.88
CA PRO A 72 4.76 -13.07 14.59
C PRO A 72 5.93 -12.37 13.87
N ALA A 73 7.18 -12.63 14.27
CA ALA A 73 8.35 -12.05 13.61
C ALA A 73 8.46 -12.47 12.13
N LEU A 74 8.18 -13.73 11.82
CA LEU A 74 8.18 -14.21 10.43
C LEU A 74 7.05 -13.59 9.61
N MET A 75 5.87 -13.44 10.23
CA MET A 75 4.72 -12.79 9.55
C MET A 75 5.01 -11.34 9.20
N VAL A 76 5.71 -10.61 10.07
CA VAL A 76 6.14 -9.23 9.80
C VAL A 76 7.10 -9.18 8.60
N TYR A 77 8.12 -10.02 8.55
CA TYR A 77 9.01 -10.08 7.38
C TYR A 77 8.27 -10.46 6.11
N LEU A 78 7.38 -11.44 6.17
CA LEU A 78 6.60 -11.90 5.01
C LEU A 78 5.73 -10.76 4.46
N THR A 79 5.00 -10.05 5.33
CA THR A 79 4.15 -8.93 4.91
C THR A 79 4.96 -7.78 4.34
N GLY A 80 6.13 -7.46 4.91
CA GLY A 80 7.05 -6.46 4.36
C GLY A 80 7.54 -6.81 2.96
N VAL A 81 7.91 -8.07 2.72
CA VAL A 81 8.29 -8.54 1.38
C VAL A 81 7.11 -8.45 0.39
N LEU A 82 5.90 -8.83 0.83
CA LEU A 82 4.70 -8.73 -0.01
C LEU A 82 4.33 -7.27 -0.34
N GLU A 83 4.50 -6.34 0.60
CA GLU A 83 4.33 -4.91 0.35
C GLU A 83 5.33 -4.39 -0.69
N LEU A 84 6.62 -4.74 -0.57
CA LEU A 84 7.64 -4.35 -1.55
C LEU A 84 7.38 -4.97 -2.93
N ALA A 85 7.02 -6.24 -2.99
CA ALA A 85 6.66 -6.90 -4.24
C ALA A 85 5.42 -6.23 -4.88
N GLY A 86 4.44 -5.88 -4.07
CA GLY A 86 3.26 -5.13 -4.49
C GLY A 86 3.61 -3.73 -5.01
N ALA A 87 4.52 -3.01 -4.34
CA ALA A 87 4.99 -1.70 -4.78
C ALA A 87 5.66 -1.77 -6.16
N VAL A 88 6.57 -2.72 -6.35
CA VAL A 88 7.20 -2.98 -7.66
C VAL A 88 6.16 -3.34 -8.71
N GLY A 89 5.23 -4.24 -8.37
CA GLY A 89 4.17 -4.68 -9.28
C GLY A 89 3.20 -3.56 -9.70
N LEU A 90 2.94 -2.57 -8.84
CA LEU A 90 2.13 -1.39 -9.19
C LEU A 90 2.83 -0.49 -10.21
N VAL A 91 4.15 -0.38 -10.14
CA VAL A 91 4.96 0.44 -11.05
C VAL A 91 5.02 -0.19 -12.44
N LEU A 92 5.14 -1.50 -12.53
CA LEU A 92 5.23 -2.24 -13.78
C LEU A 92 3.84 -2.39 -14.43
N GLU A 93 3.70 -2.00 -15.70
CA GLU A 93 2.40 -2.02 -16.39
C GLU A 93 1.81 -3.44 -16.52
N GLY A 94 2.65 -4.42 -16.82
CA GLY A 94 2.24 -5.80 -17.03
C GLY A 94 1.70 -6.49 -15.77
N THR A 95 2.20 -6.11 -14.59
CA THR A 95 1.84 -6.72 -13.30
C THR A 95 0.89 -5.87 -12.45
N ARG A 96 0.64 -4.61 -12.84
CA ARG A 96 -0.15 -3.64 -12.05
C ARG A 96 -1.51 -4.18 -11.61
N ARG A 97 -2.20 -4.91 -12.50
CA ARG A 97 -3.51 -5.49 -12.19
C ARG A 97 -3.40 -6.54 -11.08
N ALA A 98 -2.48 -7.49 -11.23
CA ALA A 98 -2.26 -8.53 -10.22
C ALA A 98 -1.81 -7.93 -8.89
N ALA A 99 -0.82 -7.02 -8.94
CA ALA A 99 -0.31 -6.33 -7.76
C ALA A 99 -1.40 -5.56 -7.02
N GLY A 100 -2.26 -4.82 -7.73
CA GLY A 100 -3.36 -4.08 -7.10
C GLY A 100 -4.38 -4.98 -6.41
N ILE A 101 -4.71 -6.14 -7.01
CA ILE A 101 -5.61 -7.13 -6.38
C ILE A 101 -4.93 -7.76 -5.15
N CYS A 102 -3.69 -8.23 -5.28
CA CYS A 102 -2.95 -8.85 -4.19
C CYS A 102 -2.76 -7.88 -3.01
N LEU A 103 -2.44 -6.60 -3.28
CA LEU A 103 -2.31 -5.58 -2.23
C LEU A 103 -3.65 -5.30 -1.54
N ALA A 104 -4.75 -5.22 -2.29
CA ALA A 104 -6.07 -5.05 -1.69
C ALA A 104 -6.40 -6.21 -0.73
N LEU A 105 -6.11 -7.45 -1.12
CA LEU A 105 -6.27 -8.63 -0.26
C LEU A 105 -5.32 -8.56 0.95
N LEU A 106 -4.06 -8.19 0.75
CA LEU A 106 -3.09 -8.05 1.83
C LEU A 106 -3.58 -7.02 2.87
N PHE A 107 -4.06 -5.86 2.43
CA PHE A 107 -4.60 -4.85 3.33
C PHE A 107 -5.81 -5.35 4.12
N VAL A 108 -6.71 -6.13 3.50
CA VAL A 108 -7.82 -6.76 4.23
C VAL A 108 -7.31 -7.74 5.28
N VAL A 109 -6.30 -8.56 4.96
CA VAL A 109 -5.71 -9.53 5.90
C VAL A 109 -4.97 -8.82 7.05
N LEU A 110 -4.38 -7.66 6.83
CA LEU A 110 -3.70 -6.87 7.87
C LEU A 110 -4.67 -6.10 8.78
N LEU A 111 -5.93 -5.95 8.41
CA LEU A 111 -6.92 -5.21 9.22
C LEU A 111 -7.10 -5.79 10.63
N PRO A 112 -7.21 -7.13 10.85
CA PRO A 112 -7.30 -7.71 12.18
C PRO A 112 -6.12 -7.34 13.09
N ALA A 113 -4.90 -7.29 12.57
CA ALA A 113 -3.72 -6.89 13.34
C ALA A 113 -3.81 -5.41 13.78
N ASN A 114 -4.27 -4.53 12.90
CA ASN A 114 -4.49 -3.12 13.23
C ASN A 114 -5.59 -2.94 14.31
N VAL A 115 -6.66 -3.72 14.22
CA VAL A 115 -7.75 -3.69 15.22
C VAL A 115 -7.23 -4.23 16.55
N TYR A 116 -6.53 -5.36 16.55
CA TYR A 116 -5.94 -5.94 17.76
C TYR A 116 -4.99 -4.96 18.45
N ALA A 117 -4.06 -4.36 17.71
CA ALA A 117 -3.10 -3.39 18.25
C ALA A 117 -3.79 -2.21 18.95
N ALA A 118 -4.84 -1.66 18.34
CA ALA A 118 -5.59 -0.56 18.92
C ALA A 118 -6.39 -0.97 20.19
N LEU A 119 -6.96 -2.18 20.20
CA LEU A 119 -7.68 -2.71 21.36
C LEU A 119 -6.74 -3.11 22.49
N ALA A 120 -5.52 -3.55 22.16
CA ALA A 120 -4.48 -3.87 23.15
C ALA A 120 -3.80 -2.63 23.75
N GLY A 121 -4.19 -1.41 23.33
CA GLY A 121 -3.63 -0.18 23.86
C GLY A 121 -2.19 0.09 23.43
N LEU A 122 -1.73 -0.50 22.31
CA LEU A 122 -0.43 -0.20 21.74
C LEU A 122 -0.42 1.23 21.18
N ASP A 123 0.76 1.84 21.14
CA ASP A 123 0.94 3.20 20.58
C ASP A 123 0.85 3.16 19.04
N VAL A 124 -0.37 3.08 18.55
CA VAL A 124 -0.69 2.98 17.12
C VAL A 124 -1.71 4.03 16.71
N THR A 125 -1.83 4.26 15.41
CA THR A 125 -2.86 5.14 14.85
C THR A 125 -4.26 4.71 15.32
N PRO A 126 -5.09 5.62 15.87
CA PRO A 126 -6.44 5.30 16.34
C PRO A 126 -7.31 4.67 15.24
N LEU A 127 -8.22 3.78 15.61
CA LEU A 127 -9.08 3.06 14.65
C LEU A 127 -9.93 3.98 13.77
N TRP A 128 -10.43 5.07 14.32
CA TRP A 128 -11.24 6.04 13.55
C TRP A 128 -10.48 6.70 12.40
N GLN A 129 -9.14 6.75 12.49
CA GLN A 129 -8.27 7.22 11.42
C GLN A 129 -7.77 6.04 10.57
N ARG A 130 -7.35 4.94 11.21
CA ARG A 130 -6.76 3.78 10.54
C ARG A 130 -7.74 3.10 9.57
N VAL A 131 -9.02 2.95 9.95
CA VAL A 131 -10.00 2.27 9.10
C VAL A 131 -10.28 3.04 7.82
N PRO A 132 -10.56 4.36 7.83
CA PRO A 132 -10.69 5.14 6.59
C PRO A 132 -9.43 5.12 5.72
N GLU A 133 -8.24 5.22 6.31
CA GLU A 133 -6.96 5.10 5.58
C GLU A 133 -6.87 3.74 4.87
N GLN A 134 -7.17 2.66 5.58
CA GLN A 134 -7.16 1.30 5.01
C GLN A 134 -8.13 1.14 3.84
N VAL A 135 -9.36 1.65 3.99
CA VAL A 135 -10.37 1.66 2.91
C VAL A 135 -9.86 2.43 1.70
N LEU A 136 -9.22 3.58 1.91
CA LEU A 136 -8.62 4.39 0.84
C LEU A 136 -7.51 3.61 0.12
N TYR A 137 -6.60 2.96 0.84
CA TYR A 137 -5.50 2.19 0.25
C TYR A 137 -6.01 1.01 -0.58
N ILE A 138 -7.01 0.28 -0.07
CA ILE A 138 -7.72 -0.78 -0.80
C ILE A 138 -8.37 -0.20 -2.07
N GLY A 139 -9.06 0.92 -1.94
CA GLY A 139 -9.71 1.60 -3.07
C GLY A 139 -8.72 2.00 -4.17
N ILE A 140 -7.58 2.57 -3.80
CA ILE A 140 -6.52 2.96 -4.76
C ILE A 140 -5.90 1.71 -5.40
N ALA A 141 -5.62 0.66 -4.63
CA ALA A 141 -5.06 -0.58 -5.15
C ALA A 141 -6.00 -1.23 -6.20
N LEU A 142 -7.29 -1.32 -5.89
CA LEU A 142 -8.30 -1.83 -6.83
C LEU A 142 -8.50 -0.90 -8.04
N TRP A 143 -8.44 0.43 -7.84
CA TRP A 143 -8.51 1.37 -8.95
C TRP A 143 -7.30 1.23 -9.88
N ALA A 144 -6.10 1.06 -9.33
CA ALA A 144 -4.90 0.78 -10.10
C ALA A 144 -5.01 -0.52 -10.91
N ALA A 145 -5.70 -1.53 -10.37
CA ALA A 145 -5.91 -2.83 -11.00
C ALA A 145 -6.88 -2.79 -12.20
N ARG A 146 -7.69 -1.73 -12.36
CA ARG A 146 -8.65 -1.64 -13.47
C ARG A 146 -7.91 -1.57 -14.81
N THR A 147 -8.27 -2.45 -15.74
CA THR A 147 -7.83 -2.39 -17.14
C THR A 147 -8.66 -1.35 -17.89
N ARG A 148 -8.07 -0.61 -18.83
CA ARG A 148 -8.86 0.11 -19.84
C ARG A 148 -9.54 -0.95 -20.70
N THR A 149 -10.86 -1.00 -20.71
CA THR A 149 -11.61 -1.69 -21.75
C THR A 149 -11.28 -0.95 -23.05
N ARG A 150 -10.50 -1.57 -23.94
CA ARG A 150 -10.42 -1.10 -25.32
C ARG A 150 -11.83 -1.31 -25.90
N SER A 151 -12.56 -0.22 -26.13
CA SER A 151 -13.71 -0.27 -27.01
C SER A 151 -13.17 -0.63 -28.39
N THR A 152 -13.32 -1.88 -28.80
CA THR A 152 -13.24 -2.27 -30.19
C THR A 152 -14.45 -1.62 -30.87
N VAL A 153 -14.27 -0.42 -31.39
CA VAL A 153 -15.17 0.13 -32.37
C VAL A 153 -14.97 -0.74 -33.59
N ASN A 154 -15.88 -1.70 -33.77
CA ASN A 154 -16.01 -2.41 -35.03
C ASN A 154 -16.36 -1.37 -36.10
N SER A 155 -15.38 -0.97 -36.90
CA SER A 155 -15.61 -0.30 -38.16
C SER A 155 -16.09 -1.36 -39.15
N PHE A 156 -17.37 -1.65 -39.11
CA PHE A 156 -18.05 -2.21 -40.28
C PHE A 156 -18.53 -1.03 -41.11
N GLY A 157 -17.79 -0.74 -42.16
CA GLY A 157 -18.10 0.15 -43.23
C GLY A 157 -17.44 -0.35 -44.49
#